data_df55b5a4a86d56bcb97efd5bdc14dcb3
#
_entry.id   df55b5a4a86d56bcb97efd5bdc14dcb3
#
_cell.length_a   1.000
_cell.length_b   1.000
_cell.length_c   1.000
_cell.angle_alpha   90.00
_cell.angle_beta   90.00
_cell.angle_gamma   90.00
#
_symmetry.space_group_name_H-M   'P 1'
#
loop_
_entity.id
_entity.type
_entity.pdbx_description
1 polymer ?
#
loop_
_entity_poly.entity_id
_entity_poly.type
_entity_poly.pdbx_seq_one_letter_code
_entity_poly.pdbx_strand_id
1 'polypeptide(L)'
;KVKTIIDKAPVITEKMLRSEATSNMYDKKGNVIWSQTDIRRNYIKYDKLPDLYVKLLLNTEDDTFFQDRGVSIKGLANAILSRGRRGGSSIEQQLIKNVAFSSDVKDRTIDRKVKEFWLALQLDTNWNKKQILEWYVNKITMGEGSFGANTVAITYYGTSLDKMSERTPENI
;
A
#
# COMPACT_ATOMS: atom_id res chain seq x y z
N LYS A 1 24.21 -9.60 -15.59
CA LYS A 1 23.62 -8.23 -15.56
C LYS A 1 22.41 -8.14 -14.64
N VAL A 2 21.36 -9.01 -14.80
CA VAL A 2 20.19 -9.03 -13.90
C VAL A 2 20.59 -9.35 -12.45
N LYS A 3 21.44 -10.39 -12.23
CA LYS A 3 21.95 -10.73 -10.89
C LYS A 3 22.61 -9.54 -10.20
N THR A 4 23.47 -8.80 -10.90
CA THR A 4 24.15 -7.63 -10.36
C THR A 4 23.19 -6.50 -9.94
N ILE A 5 22.04 -6.40 -10.60
CA ILE A 5 20.98 -5.44 -10.24
C ILE A 5 20.27 -5.89 -8.97
N ILE A 6 19.93 -7.18 -8.88
CA ILE A 6 19.26 -7.80 -7.74
C ILE A 6 20.14 -7.73 -6.48
N ASP A 7 21.45 -8.01 -6.60
CA ASP A 7 22.41 -7.97 -5.49
C ASP A 7 22.48 -6.56 -4.84
N LYS A 8 22.05 -5.53 -5.55
CA LYS A 8 21.95 -4.13 -5.05
C LYS A 8 20.54 -3.75 -4.57
N ALA A 9 19.61 -4.70 -4.50
CA ALA A 9 18.30 -4.41 -3.98
C ALA A 9 18.34 -4.22 -2.45
N PRO A 10 17.55 -3.32 -1.88
CA PRO A 10 17.48 -3.16 -0.43
C PRO A 10 16.86 -4.40 0.23
N VAL A 11 17.21 -4.64 1.48
CA VAL A 11 16.54 -5.66 2.29
C VAL A 11 15.24 -5.08 2.83
N ILE A 12 14.12 -5.73 2.51
CA ILE A 12 12.82 -5.31 3.02
C ILE A 12 12.61 -5.90 4.41
N THR A 13 12.33 -5.05 5.37
CA THR A 13 12.02 -5.42 6.75
C THR A 13 10.57 -5.17 7.08
N GLU A 14 10.02 -5.91 8.04
CA GLU A 14 8.65 -5.68 8.51
C GLU A 14 8.44 -4.24 9.02
N LYS A 15 9.46 -3.65 9.65
CA LYS A 15 9.43 -2.25 10.09
C LYS A 15 9.19 -1.27 8.94
N MET A 16 9.77 -1.51 7.77
CA MET A 16 9.54 -0.69 6.58
C MET A 16 8.12 -0.84 6.05
N LEU A 17 7.54 -2.03 6.16
CA LEU A 17 6.21 -2.35 5.69
C LEU A 17 5.11 -1.82 6.62
N ARG A 18 5.32 -1.88 7.93
CA ARG A 18 4.39 -1.32 8.90
C ARG A 18 4.31 0.20 8.74
N SER A 19 3.09 0.73 8.79
CA SER A 19 2.90 2.16 8.95
C SER A 19 3.19 2.52 10.41
N GLU A 20 4.12 3.46 10.62
CA GLU A 20 4.30 4.02 11.95
C GLU A 20 3.03 4.81 12.32
N ALA A 21 2.54 4.57 13.52
CA ALA A 21 1.45 5.37 14.08
C ALA A 21 1.93 6.84 14.24
N THR A 22 0.98 7.77 14.21
CA THR A 22 1.26 9.17 14.53
C THR A 22 1.99 9.26 15.87
N SER A 23 3.15 9.91 15.89
CA SER A 23 3.89 10.12 17.13
C SER A 23 3.15 11.13 17.99
N ASN A 24 2.77 10.73 19.21
CA ASN A 24 2.11 11.57 20.19
C ASN A 24 3.04 11.79 21.38
N MET A 25 3.08 13.00 21.90
CA MET A 25 3.66 13.30 23.20
C MET A 25 2.52 13.39 24.23
N TYR A 26 2.76 12.81 25.40
CA TYR A 26 1.78 12.75 26.47
C TYR A 26 2.29 13.52 27.71
N ASP A 27 1.39 14.12 28.47
CA ASP A 27 1.69 14.63 29.80
C ASP A 27 1.82 13.49 30.83
N LYS A 28 2.19 13.84 32.08
CA LYS A 28 2.31 12.87 33.18
C LYS A 28 0.99 12.18 33.56
N LYS A 29 -0.15 12.71 33.07
CA LYS A 29 -1.50 12.16 33.30
C LYS A 29 -1.99 11.33 32.12
N GLY A 30 -1.19 11.20 31.03
CA GLY A 30 -1.56 10.44 29.83
C GLY A 30 -2.37 11.23 28.80
N ASN A 31 -2.54 12.56 28.97
CA ASN A 31 -3.20 13.39 27.96
C ASN A 31 -2.23 13.71 26.82
N VAL A 32 -2.71 13.65 25.56
CA VAL A 32 -1.92 14.05 24.41
C VAL A 32 -1.70 15.56 24.45
N ILE A 33 -0.43 16.01 24.58
CA ILE A 33 -0.04 17.40 24.56
C ILE A 33 0.47 17.86 23.19
N TRP A 34 0.88 16.90 22.36
CA TRP A 34 1.30 17.16 20.98
C TRP A 34 1.14 15.91 20.14
N SER A 35 0.72 16.09 18.90
CA SER A 35 0.66 15.05 17.87
C SER A 35 1.42 15.51 16.64
N GLN A 36 2.18 14.62 16.02
CA GLN A 36 2.77 14.90 14.73
C GLN A 36 1.65 15.00 13.68
N THR A 37 1.20 16.21 13.39
CA THR A 37 0.03 16.49 12.56
C THR A 37 0.32 16.47 11.06
N ASP A 38 1.59 16.54 10.67
CA ASP A 38 2.00 16.62 9.25
C ASP A 38 1.76 15.32 8.49
N ILE A 39 1.61 14.19 9.19
CA ILE A 39 1.33 12.89 8.61
C ILE A 39 0.20 12.24 9.40
N ARG A 40 -1.02 12.41 8.93
CA ARG A 40 -2.18 11.72 9.48
C ARG A 40 -2.16 10.26 9.06
N ARG A 41 -2.16 9.33 10.01
CA ARG A 41 -2.21 7.89 9.78
C ARG A 41 -3.16 7.23 10.75
N ASN A 42 -4.30 6.81 10.24
CA ASN A 42 -5.27 6.01 10.99
C ASN A 42 -5.20 4.57 10.49
N TYR A 43 -4.38 3.76 11.16
CA TYR A 43 -4.15 2.38 10.78
C TYR A 43 -5.42 1.54 10.87
N ILE A 44 -5.66 0.71 9.86
CA ILE A 44 -6.76 -0.24 9.83
C ILE A 44 -6.23 -1.66 9.62
N LYS A 45 -6.68 -2.61 10.43
CA LYS A 45 -6.34 -4.02 10.28
C LYS A 45 -7.12 -4.65 9.15
N TYR A 46 -6.57 -5.72 8.55
CA TYR A 46 -7.21 -6.43 7.44
C TYR A 46 -8.63 -6.92 7.79
N ASP A 47 -8.82 -7.46 8.99
CA ASP A 47 -10.10 -7.99 9.48
C ASP A 47 -11.18 -6.91 9.71
N LYS A 48 -10.79 -5.63 9.64
CA LYS A 48 -11.69 -4.47 9.72
C LYS A 48 -11.95 -3.82 8.37
N LEU A 49 -11.33 -4.31 7.29
CA LEU A 49 -11.59 -3.80 5.96
C LEU A 49 -12.96 -4.30 5.47
N PRO A 50 -13.85 -3.42 4.98
CA PRO A 50 -15.10 -3.86 4.37
C PRO A 50 -14.84 -4.74 3.15
N ASP A 51 -15.57 -5.86 3.01
CA ASP A 51 -15.45 -6.77 1.87
C ASP A 51 -15.65 -6.07 0.53
N LEU A 52 -16.59 -5.14 0.47
CA LEU A 52 -16.85 -4.35 -0.74
C LEU A 52 -15.62 -3.51 -1.11
N TYR A 53 -15.00 -2.85 -0.13
CA TYR A 53 -13.78 -2.07 -0.37
C TYR A 53 -12.65 -2.94 -0.92
N VAL A 54 -12.41 -4.10 -0.29
CA VAL A 54 -11.38 -5.05 -0.75
C VAL A 54 -11.65 -5.51 -2.18
N LYS A 55 -12.89 -5.89 -2.50
CA LYS A 55 -13.28 -6.31 -3.85
C LYS A 55 -13.06 -5.20 -4.88
N LEU A 56 -13.47 -3.97 -4.60
CA LEU A 56 -13.29 -2.83 -5.51
C LEU A 56 -11.81 -2.52 -5.71
N LEU A 57 -11.03 -2.49 -4.62
CA LEU A 57 -9.59 -2.26 -4.67
C LEU A 57 -8.89 -3.29 -5.57
N LEU A 58 -9.15 -4.58 -5.33
CA LEU A 58 -8.54 -5.66 -6.10
C LEU A 58 -8.95 -5.62 -7.58
N ASN A 59 -10.22 -5.42 -7.87
CA ASN A 59 -10.70 -5.31 -9.26
C ASN A 59 -10.07 -4.12 -10.01
N THR A 60 -9.72 -3.06 -9.29
CA THR A 60 -9.13 -1.86 -9.90
C THR A 60 -7.63 -1.98 -10.06
N GLU A 61 -6.93 -2.47 -9.04
CA GLU A 61 -5.47 -2.46 -8.97
C GLU A 61 -4.84 -3.79 -9.39
N ASP A 62 -5.39 -4.92 -8.92
CA ASP A 62 -4.80 -6.24 -9.14
C ASP A 62 -5.82 -7.36 -8.89
N ASP A 63 -6.60 -7.71 -9.92
CA ASP A 63 -7.68 -8.69 -9.83
C ASP A 63 -7.20 -10.15 -9.58
N THR A 64 -5.91 -10.39 -9.72
CA THR A 64 -5.26 -11.68 -9.50
C THR A 64 -4.43 -11.76 -8.21
N PHE A 65 -4.44 -10.71 -7.39
CA PHE A 65 -3.61 -10.57 -6.19
C PHE A 65 -3.55 -11.82 -5.29
N PHE A 66 -4.69 -12.43 -4.96
CA PHE A 66 -4.72 -13.63 -4.12
C PHE A 66 -4.25 -14.92 -4.82
N GLN A 67 -4.09 -14.89 -6.13
CA GLN A 67 -3.73 -16.04 -6.97
C GLN A 67 -2.29 -15.96 -7.44
N ASP A 68 -1.76 -14.76 -7.62
CA ASP A 68 -0.41 -14.50 -8.09
C ASP A 68 0.62 -14.63 -6.96
N ARG A 69 1.88 -14.82 -7.36
CA ARG A 69 3.04 -14.87 -6.45
C ARG A 69 3.81 -13.55 -6.45
N GLY A 70 3.15 -12.47 -6.02
CA GLY A 70 3.78 -11.16 -5.90
C GLY A 70 3.90 -10.38 -7.20
N VAL A 71 3.57 -10.98 -8.35
CA VAL A 71 3.62 -10.34 -9.68
C VAL A 71 2.46 -10.82 -10.54
N SER A 72 1.71 -9.88 -11.08
CA SER A 72 0.62 -10.18 -11.99
C SER A 72 1.14 -10.37 -13.42
N ILE A 73 1.18 -11.64 -13.88
CA ILE A 73 1.53 -11.95 -15.27
C ILE A 73 0.49 -11.35 -16.23
N LYS A 74 -0.78 -11.39 -15.85
CA LYS A 74 -1.88 -10.77 -16.60
C LYS A 74 -1.71 -9.25 -16.69
N GLY A 75 -1.38 -8.60 -15.59
CA GLY A 75 -1.09 -7.17 -15.55
C GLY A 75 0.11 -6.80 -16.42
N LEU A 76 1.18 -7.58 -16.38
CA LEU A 76 2.36 -7.38 -17.25
C LEU A 76 2.00 -7.51 -18.72
N ALA A 77 1.27 -8.55 -19.12
CA ALA A 77 0.81 -8.75 -20.49
C ALA A 77 -0.07 -7.57 -20.96
N ASN A 78 -1.01 -7.13 -20.12
CA ASN A 78 -1.88 -5.99 -20.43
C ASN A 78 -1.08 -4.68 -20.57
N ALA A 79 -0.06 -4.46 -19.73
CA ALA A 79 0.81 -3.29 -19.86
C ALA A 79 1.59 -3.28 -21.18
N ILE A 80 2.11 -4.45 -21.61
CA ILE A 80 2.82 -4.59 -22.89
C ILE A 80 1.85 -4.33 -24.05
N LEU A 81 0.69 -4.97 -24.07
CA LEU A 81 -0.31 -4.83 -25.14
C LEU A 81 -0.87 -3.42 -25.24
N SER A 82 -1.06 -2.74 -24.13
CA SER A 82 -1.56 -1.36 -24.07
C SER A 82 -0.48 -0.29 -24.26
N ARG A 83 0.77 -0.68 -24.52
CA ARG A 83 1.94 0.20 -24.55
C ARG A 83 2.07 1.06 -23.29
N GLY A 84 1.82 0.45 -22.13
CA GLY A 84 1.92 1.11 -20.82
C GLY A 84 0.74 2.03 -20.44
N ARG A 85 -0.32 2.09 -21.25
CA ARG A 85 -1.52 2.90 -20.92
C ARG A 85 -2.34 2.31 -19.79
N ARG A 86 -2.29 0.99 -19.60
CA ARG A 86 -2.91 0.29 -18.48
C ARG A 86 -1.85 -0.06 -17.44
N GLY A 87 -2.13 0.17 -16.16
CA GLY A 87 -1.28 -0.26 -15.07
C GLY A 87 -1.10 -1.79 -15.09
N GLY A 88 0.13 -2.25 -14.91
CA GLY A 88 0.46 -3.69 -14.92
C GLY A 88 1.30 -4.08 -13.70
N SER A 89 1.38 -3.20 -12.69
CA SER A 89 2.12 -3.50 -11.46
C SER A 89 1.16 -4.12 -10.44
N SER A 90 1.58 -5.24 -9.83
CA SER A 90 0.84 -5.85 -8.73
C SER A 90 0.81 -4.95 -7.48
N ILE A 91 -0.06 -5.28 -6.54
CA ILE A 91 -0.14 -4.62 -5.23
C ILE A 91 1.20 -4.71 -4.50
N GLU A 92 1.89 -5.85 -4.55
CA GLU A 92 3.22 -6.04 -3.96
C GLU A 92 4.25 -5.11 -4.59
N GLN A 93 4.26 -4.98 -5.90
CA GLN A 93 5.17 -4.06 -6.59
C GLN A 93 4.91 -2.60 -6.23
N GLN A 94 3.64 -2.23 -6.07
CA GLN A 94 3.26 -0.88 -5.64
C GLN A 94 3.69 -0.64 -4.19
N LEU A 95 3.49 -1.61 -3.29
CA LEU A 95 3.93 -1.53 -1.89
C LEU A 95 5.45 -1.38 -1.81
N ILE A 96 6.21 -2.23 -2.52
CA ILE A 96 7.67 -2.15 -2.58
C ILE A 96 8.14 -0.78 -3.11
N LYS A 97 7.52 -0.28 -4.18
CA LYS A 97 7.81 1.06 -4.70
C LYS A 97 7.66 2.13 -3.62
N ASN A 98 6.58 2.07 -2.84
CA ASN A 98 6.28 3.07 -1.82
C ASN A 98 7.22 3.00 -0.60
N VAL A 99 7.70 1.80 -0.22
CA VAL A 99 8.54 1.65 0.98
C VAL A 99 10.04 1.69 0.71
N ALA A 100 10.47 1.24 -0.48
CA ALA A 100 11.89 1.10 -0.79
C ALA A 100 12.42 2.16 -1.77
N PHE A 101 11.55 2.79 -2.56
CA PHE A 101 11.93 3.70 -3.65
C PHE A 101 11.14 5.01 -3.63
N SER A 102 10.53 5.39 -2.52
CA SER A 102 9.71 6.60 -2.39
C SER A 102 10.49 7.90 -2.60
N SER A 103 11.79 7.92 -2.27
CA SER A 103 12.67 9.07 -2.48
C SER A 103 13.10 9.24 -3.94
N ASP A 104 13.07 8.18 -4.73
CA ASP A 104 13.58 8.14 -6.11
C ASP A 104 12.47 8.32 -7.16
N VAL A 105 11.56 9.27 -6.93
CA VAL A 105 10.39 9.49 -7.80
C VAL A 105 10.79 9.76 -9.26
N LYS A 106 11.99 10.31 -9.51
CA LYS A 106 12.49 10.62 -10.85
C LYS A 106 13.19 9.44 -11.55
N ASP A 107 13.63 8.43 -10.79
CA ASP A 107 14.37 7.30 -11.35
C ASP A 107 13.43 6.17 -11.78
N ARG A 108 12.87 6.29 -12.99
CA ARG A 108 12.05 5.25 -13.63
C ARG A 108 12.89 4.31 -14.48
N THR A 109 14.03 3.87 -13.99
CA THR A 109 14.93 2.99 -14.71
C THR A 109 14.42 1.55 -14.77
N ILE A 110 14.89 0.82 -15.80
CA ILE A 110 14.67 -0.63 -15.93
C ILE A 110 15.26 -1.35 -14.71
N ASP A 111 16.41 -0.90 -14.22
CA ASP A 111 17.09 -1.48 -13.06
C ASP A 111 16.21 -1.42 -11.79
N ARG A 112 15.55 -0.27 -11.56
CA ARG A 112 14.58 -0.15 -10.46
C ARG A 112 13.42 -1.12 -10.65
N LYS A 113 12.87 -1.22 -11.87
CA LYS A 113 11.74 -2.13 -12.12
C LYS A 113 12.10 -3.61 -11.92
N VAL A 114 13.34 -3.99 -12.24
CA VAL A 114 13.86 -5.34 -11.96
C VAL A 114 13.95 -5.58 -10.44
N LYS A 115 14.41 -4.58 -9.66
CA LYS A 115 14.43 -4.68 -8.19
C LYS A 115 13.02 -4.75 -7.60
N GLU A 116 12.09 -3.91 -8.06
CA GLU A 116 10.69 -3.95 -7.63
C GLU A 116 10.08 -5.34 -7.86
N PHE A 117 10.30 -5.93 -9.03
CA PHE A 117 9.83 -7.27 -9.38
C PHE A 117 10.40 -8.33 -8.43
N TRP A 118 11.72 -8.33 -8.24
CA TRP A 118 12.40 -9.27 -7.34
C TRP A 118 11.92 -9.15 -5.90
N LEU A 119 11.82 -7.93 -5.40
CA LEU A 119 11.38 -7.67 -4.03
C LEU A 119 9.91 -8.03 -3.81
N ALA A 120 9.05 -7.88 -4.83
CA ALA A 120 7.66 -8.31 -4.77
C ALA A 120 7.53 -9.85 -4.62
N LEU A 121 8.34 -10.62 -5.35
CA LEU A 121 8.44 -12.07 -5.17
C LEU A 121 8.90 -12.47 -3.76
N GLN A 122 9.90 -11.74 -3.23
CA GLN A 122 10.39 -11.95 -1.86
C GLN A 122 9.31 -11.61 -0.82
N LEU A 123 8.55 -10.55 -1.06
CA LEU A 123 7.45 -10.14 -0.19
C LEU A 123 6.40 -11.26 -0.09
N ASP A 124 5.95 -11.79 -1.21
CA ASP A 124 4.95 -12.86 -1.27
C ASP A 124 5.45 -14.19 -0.68
N THR A 125 6.76 -14.43 -0.72
CA THR A 125 7.36 -15.61 -0.12
C THR A 125 7.40 -15.53 1.40
N ASN A 126 7.64 -14.35 1.96
CA ASN A 126 7.91 -14.15 3.38
C ASN A 126 6.66 -13.80 4.20
N TRP A 127 5.62 -13.26 3.57
CA TRP A 127 4.40 -12.80 4.26
C TRP A 127 3.14 -13.24 3.54
N ASN A 128 2.06 -13.41 4.29
CA ASN A 128 0.78 -13.80 3.70
C ASN A 128 0.06 -12.62 3.03
N LYS A 129 -0.77 -12.93 2.05
CA LYS A 129 -1.51 -11.94 1.25
C LYS A 129 -2.34 -10.95 2.08
N LYS A 130 -2.96 -11.40 3.18
CA LYS A 130 -3.75 -10.52 4.05
C LYS A 130 -2.87 -9.48 4.73
N GLN A 131 -1.68 -9.88 5.22
CA GLN A 131 -0.71 -8.93 5.78
C GLN A 131 -0.20 -7.94 4.73
N ILE A 132 0.11 -8.42 3.53
CA ILE A 132 0.58 -7.56 2.44
C ILE A 132 -0.49 -6.53 2.08
N LEU A 133 -1.76 -6.95 1.96
CA LEU A 133 -2.86 -6.05 1.65
C LEU A 133 -3.12 -5.05 2.79
N GLU A 134 -3.01 -5.49 4.06
CA GLU A 134 -3.08 -4.61 5.22
C GLU A 134 -2.03 -3.50 5.16
N TRP A 135 -0.78 -3.84 4.90
CA TRP A 135 0.27 -2.85 4.76
C TRP A 135 0.06 -1.94 3.56
N TYR A 136 -0.37 -2.49 2.43
CA TYR A 136 -0.67 -1.72 1.23
C TYR A 136 -1.73 -0.65 1.50
N VAL A 137 -2.89 -1.01 2.02
CA VAL A 137 -3.98 -0.05 2.28
C VAL A 137 -3.63 1.03 3.30
N ASN A 138 -2.66 0.76 4.17
CA ASN A 138 -2.15 1.71 5.15
C ASN A 138 -0.97 2.55 4.66
N LYS A 139 -0.34 2.17 3.53
CA LYS A 139 0.84 2.86 2.95
C LYS A 139 0.52 3.67 1.69
N ILE A 140 -0.61 3.41 1.03
CA ILE A 140 -0.97 4.14 -0.19
C ILE A 140 -1.11 5.64 0.11
N THR A 141 -0.55 6.45 -0.79
CA THR A 141 -0.69 7.91 -0.74
C THR A 141 -1.89 8.30 -1.58
N MET A 142 -2.85 9.00 -0.99
CA MET A 142 -4.10 9.39 -1.65
C MET A 142 -4.28 10.92 -1.76
N GLY A 143 -3.19 11.66 -1.75
CA GLY A 143 -3.19 13.13 -1.86
C GLY A 143 -3.19 13.85 -0.51
N GLU A 144 -2.91 15.16 -0.53
CA GLU A 144 -2.90 16.09 0.61
C GLU A 144 -2.19 15.61 1.89
N GLY A 145 -1.08 14.85 1.73
CA GLY A 145 -0.34 14.30 2.87
C GLY A 145 -1.06 13.20 3.65
N SER A 146 -2.19 12.70 3.12
CA SER A 146 -2.94 11.59 3.72
C SER A 146 -2.37 10.25 3.29
N PHE A 147 -2.02 9.42 4.26
CA PHE A 147 -1.51 8.07 4.05
C PHE A 147 -2.50 7.04 4.58
N GLY A 148 -2.86 6.10 3.72
CA GLY A 148 -3.75 4.99 4.04
C GLY A 148 -5.24 5.30 3.83
N ALA A 149 -5.95 4.28 3.38
CA ALA A 149 -7.36 4.39 3.00
C ALA A 149 -8.27 4.82 4.15
N ASN A 150 -7.98 4.35 5.38
CA ASN A 150 -8.79 4.71 6.54
C ASN A 150 -8.61 6.19 6.93
N THR A 151 -7.40 6.74 6.77
CA THR A 151 -7.15 8.17 7.00
C THR A 151 -7.94 9.02 6.02
N VAL A 152 -7.97 8.62 4.76
CA VAL A 152 -8.75 9.29 3.70
C VAL A 152 -10.25 9.23 4.01
N ALA A 153 -10.76 8.06 4.41
CA ALA A 153 -12.16 7.90 4.80
C ALA A 153 -12.53 8.87 5.92
N ILE A 154 -11.72 8.98 6.97
CA ILE A 154 -11.97 9.91 8.08
C ILE A 154 -11.86 11.36 7.63
N THR A 155 -10.88 11.70 6.80
CA THR A 155 -10.62 13.08 6.39
C THR A 155 -11.73 13.62 5.47
N TYR A 156 -12.17 12.84 4.48
CA TYR A 156 -13.13 13.30 3.47
C TYR A 156 -14.59 12.99 3.83
N TYR A 157 -14.84 11.91 4.57
CA TYR A 157 -16.20 11.46 4.88
C TYR A 157 -16.53 11.51 6.38
N GLY A 158 -15.59 11.92 7.24
CA GLY A 158 -15.80 12.05 8.68
C GLY A 158 -16.02 10.74 9.43
N THR A 159 -15.76 9.59 8.78
CA THR A 159 -15.98 8.26 9.36
C THR A 159 -14.87 7.29 8.96
N SER A 160 -14.60 6.30 9.81
CA SER A 160 -13.62 5.25 9.50
C SER A 160 -14.15 4.30 8.43
N LEU A 161 -13.23 3.68 7.69
CA LEU A 161 -13.52 2.81 6.56
C LEU A 161 -14.38 1.59 6.95
N ASP A 162 -14.15 1.01 8.12
CA ASP A 162 -14.94 -0.10 8.67
C ASP A 162 -16.40 0.26 8.92
N LYS A 163 -16.69 1.53 9.21
CA LYS A 163 -18.05 2.05 9.45
C LYS A 163 -18.75 2.54 8.17
N MET A 164 -18.01 2.70 7.08
CA MET A 164 -18.60 3.17 5.81
C MET A 164 -19.54 2.14 5.19
N SER A 165 -19.33 0.84 5.44
CA SER A 165 -20.20 -0.24 4.94
C SER A 165 -21.61 -0.22 5.56
N GLU A 166 -21.78 0.48 6.68
CA GLU A 166 -23.07 0.62 7.39
C GLU A 166 -23.89 1.80 6.87
N ARG A 167 -23.30 2.65 6.00
CA ARG A 167 -24.02 3.78 5.41
C ARG A 167 -24.74 3.35 4.15
N THR A 168 -26.07 3.35 4.23
CA THR A 168 -26.93 3.28 3.05
C THR A 168 -26.96 4.64 2.35
N PRO A 169 -27.37 4.72 1.04
CA PRO A 169 -27.56 5.99 0.34
C PRO A 169 -28.49 6.98 1.06
N GLU A 170 -29.32 6.48 1.96
CA GLU A 170 -30.26 7.28 2.76
C GLU A 170 -29.58 7.98 3.96
N ASN A 171 -28.34 7.63 4.28
CA ASN A 171 -27.59 8.13 5.44
C ASN A 171 -26.33 8.97 5.05
N ILE A 172 -26.21 9.34 3.75
CA ILE A 172 -25.11 10.18 3.24
C ILE A 172 -25.55 11.65 3.19
#